data_db8dd0d2c71de657a2c8a785b65725b6
#
_entry.id   db8dd0d2c71de657a2c8a785b65725b6
#
_cell.length_a   1.000
_cell.length_b   1.000
_cell.length_c   1.000
_cell.angle_alpha   90.00
_cell.angle_beta   90.00
_cell.angle_gamma   90.00
#
_symmetry.space_group_name_H-M   'P 1'
#
loop_
_entity.id
_entity.type
_entity.pdbx_description
1 polymer ?
#
loop_
_entity_poly.entity_id
_entity_poly.type
_entity_poly.pdbx_seq_one_letter_code
_entity_poly.pdbx_strand_id
1 'polypeptide(L)'
;MSSETVENYDDVTMYGLTAEKQEHLLLTQNELTFIWTNKDGHGMGVTMSFIWRNNRIWCTATEQRARLKALARDPRCSVVISSAGINDDVSQSITFKGHAVLHTDQKIKDWFYPDFARHANSPAPTPEAFVAFLDTPARIIIEVVPQKTITFDGGVMRDTTSEALK
;
A
#
# COMPACT_ATOMS: atom_id res chain seq x y z
N MET A 1 -30.00 7.76 -26.76
CA MET A 1 -29.33 7.39 -25.50
C MET A 1 -29.23 8.66 -24.70
N SER A 2 -29.99 8.79 -23.62
CA SER A 2 -29.99 9.97 -22.76
C SER A 2 -28.64 10.05 -22.06
N SER A 3 -27.92 11.16 -22.26
CA SER A 3 -26.79 11.51 -21.42
C SER A 3 -27.34 11.71 -20.00
N GLU A 4 -27.06 10.77 -19.10
CA GLU A 4 -27.19 11.05 -17.70
C GLU A 4 -26.14 12.12 -17.39
N THR A 5 -26.57 13.37 -17.37
CA THR A 5 -25.79 14.48 -16.82
C THR A 5 -25.48 14.10 -15.37
N VAL A 6 -24.20 14.09 -15.01
CA VAL A 6 -23.77 13.91 -13.63
C VAL A 6 -24.38 15.04 -12.82
N GLU A 7 -25.52 14.77 -12.15
CA GLU A 7 -26.27 15.76 -11.38
C GLU A 7 -25.51 16.27 -10.16
N ASN A 8 -24.47 15.56 -9.72
CA ASN A 8 -23.69 15.93 -8.56
C ASN A 8 -22.19 15.61 -8.77
N TYR A 9 -21.42 16.58 -9.25
CA TYR A 9 -19.98 16.47 -9.45
C TYR A 9 -19.21 16.22 -8.11
N ASP A 10 -19.82 16.53 -6.96
CA ASP A 10 -19.23 16.34 -5.65
C ASP A 10 -19.39 14.90 -5.13
N ASP A 11 -20.19 14.05 -5.81
CA ASP A 11 -20.30 12.63 -5.47
C ASP A 11 -19.08 11.86 -6.03
N VAL A 12 -18.08 11.69 -5.19
CA VAL A 12 -16.82 10.98 -5.53
C VAL A 12 -16.93 9.47 -5.43
N THR A 13 -18.06 8.91 -5.01
CA THR A 13 -18.22 7.45 -4.83
C THR A 13 -18.18 6.71 -6.15
N MET A 14 -18.54 7.36 -7.25
CA MET A 14 -18.50 6.81 -8.61
C MET A 14 -17.08 6.62 -9.15
N TYR A 15 -16.06 7.24 -8.55
CA TYR A 15 -14.67 7.19 -9.00
C TYR A 15 -13.87 6.06 -8.34
N GLY A 16 -14.52 5.00 -7.91
CA GLY A 16 -13.85 3.83 -7.33
C GLY A 16 -13.18 2.96 -8.39
N LEU A 17 -12.06 2.32 -8.00
CA LEU A 17 -11.41 1.29 -8.82
C LEU A 17 -12.25 0.02 -8.86
N THR A 18 -12.34 -0.61 -10.04
CA THR A 18 -12.85 -1.98 -10.15
C THR A 18 -11.95 -2.97 -9.41
N ALA A 19 -12.45 -4.14 -9.05
CA ALA A 19 -11.67 -5.18 -8.39
C ALA A 19 -10.42 -5.59 -9.21
N GLU A 20 -10.56 -5.67 -10.53
CA GLU A 20 -9.44 -5.97 -11.45
C GLU A 20 -8.35 -4.89 -11.40
N LYS A 21 -8.73 -3.61 -11.46
CA LYS A 21 -7.79 -2.49 -11.36
C LYS A 21 -7.11 -2.44 -9.99
N GLN A 22 -7.84 -2.75 -8.91
CA GLN A 22 -7.27 -2.85 -7.57
C GLN A 22 -6.20 -3.93 -7.51
N GLU A 23 -6.52 -5.15 -7.95
CA GLU A 23 -5.58 -6.27 -7.95
C GLU A 23 -4.36 -5.98 -8.82
N HIS A 24 -4.56 -5.40 -10.01
CA HIS A 24 -3.47 -5.00 -10.89
C HIS A 24 -2.53 -4.01 -10.20
N LEU A 25 -3.07 -2.95 -9.57
CA LEU A 25 -2.25 -1.96 -8.86
C LEU A 25 -1.47 -2.58 -7.69
N LEU A 26 -2.11 -3.46 -6.91
CA LEU A 26 -1.50 -4.14 -5.77
C LEU A 26 -0.38 -5.10 -6.17
N LEU A 27 -0.45 -5.70 -7.35
CA LEU A 27 0.56 -6.64 -7.85
C LEU A 27 1.70 -5.96 -8.61
N THR A 28 1.47 -4.77 -9.19
CA THR A 28 2.46 -4.08 -10.01
C THR A 28 3.23 -3.00 -9.27
N GLN A 29 2.60 -2.35 -8.27
CA GLN A 29 3.27 -1.34 -7.45
C GLN A 29 4.12 -2.02 -6.37
N ASN A 30 5.33 -1.53 -6.15
CA ASN A 30 6.26 -2.05 -5.13
C ASN A 30 6.50 -1.08 -3.96
N GLU A 31 5.88 0.10 -3.98
CA GLU A 31 5.97 1.11 -2.93
C GLU A 31 4.59 1.54 -2.43
N LEU A 32 4.53 1.82 -1.13
CA LEU A 32 3.36 2.39 -0.48
C LEU A 32 3.78 3.51 0.49
N THR A 33 2.84 4.37 0.85
CA THR A 33 2.98 5.23 2.03
C THR A 33 2.36 4.55 3.23
N PHE A 34 3.20 4.20 4.21
CA PHE A 34 2.78 3.63 5.49
C PHE A 34 2.51 4.74 6.50
N ILE A 35 1.31 4.74 7.12
CA ILE A 35 0.84 5.82 7.99
C ILE A 35 0.51 5.25 9.38
N TRP A 36 0.99 5.91 10.42
CA TRP A 36 0.71 5.60 11.82
C TRP A 36 0.54 6.87 12.64
N THR A 37 0.06 6.75 13.87
CA THR A 37 -0.04 7.88 14.81
C THR A 37 1.09 7.82 15.82
N ASN A 38 1.83 8.93 15.96
CA ASN A 38 2.87 9.04 16.98
C ASN A 38 2.28 9.24 18.40
N LYS A 39 3.15 9.30 19.41
CA LYS A 39 2.71 9.47 20.81
C LYS A 39 2.01 10.82 21.08
N ASP A 40 2.24 11.82 20.25
CA ASP A 40 1.68 13.17 20.38
C ASP A 40 0.39 13.34 19.55
N GLY A 41 -0.12 12.25 18.96
CA GLY A 41 -1.35 12.25 18.16
C GLY A 41 -1.21 12.67 16.70
N HIS A 42 0.02 12.95 16.24
CA HIS A 42 0.24 13.31 14.84
C HIS A 42 0.30 12.08 13.93
N GLY A 43 -0.36 12.17 12.76
CA GLY A 43 -0.18 11.22 11.67
C GLY A 43 1.22 11.34 11.07
N MET A 44 1.93 10.22 10.99
CA MET A 44 3.26 10.10 10.42
C MET A 44 3.20 9.19 9.21
N GLY A 45 3.92 9.53 8.13
CA GLY A 45 3.98 8.74 6.91
C GLY A 45 5.40 8.52 6.42
N VAL A 46 5.67 7.34 5.88
CA VAL A 46 6.94 7.02 5.20
C VAL A 46 6.66 6.13 3.99
N THR A 47 7.48 6.29 2.94
CA THR A 47 7.48 5.36 1.82
C THR A 47 8.18 4.07 2.22
N MET A 48 7.57 2.93 1.88
CA MET A 48 8.11 1.59 2.13
C MET A 48 7.82 0.67 0.95
N SER A 49 8.74 -0.24 0.66
CA SER A 49 8.43 -1.37 -0.21
C SER A 49 7.50 -2.36 0.48
N PHE A 50 6.65 -3.00 -0.31
CA PHE A 50 5.67 -3.96 0.19
C PHE A 50 5.47 -5.11 -0.78
N ILE A 51 4.80 -6.15 -0.33
CA ILE A 51 4.15 -7.16 -1.16
C ILE A 51 2.69 -7.34 -0.77
N TRP A 52 1.86 -7.67 -1.75
CA TRP A 52 0.47 -8.05 -1.59
C TRP A 52 0.35 -9.57 -1.63
N ARG A 53 -0.14 -10.17 -0.55
CA ARG A 53 -0.34 -11.62 -0.48
C ARG A 53 -1.45 -11.97 0.50
N ASN A 54 -2.34 -12.89 0.11
CA ASN A 54 -3.45 -13.39 0.92
C ASN A 54 -4.34 -12.26 1.48
N ASN A 55 -4.65 -11.26 0.64
CA ASN A 55 -5.44 -10.08 1.01
C ASN A 55 -4.83 -9.31 2.20
N ARG A 56 -3.49 -9.25 2.27
CA ARG A 56 -2.71 -8.54 3.29
C ARG A 56 -1.57 -7.78 2.62
N ILE A 57 -1.20 -6.69 3.24
CA ILE A 57 0.03 -5.95 2.91
C ILE A 57 1.14 -6.43 3.85
N TRP A 58 2.30 -6.70 3.29
CA TRP A 58 3.46 -7.15 4.02
C TRP A 58 4.64 -6.25 3.75
N CYS A 59 5.23 -5.72 4.82
CA CYS A 59 6.40 -4.84 4.81
C CYS A 59 7.44 -5.31 5.82
N THR A 60 8.60 -4.68 5.84
CA THR A 60 9.61 -4.95 6.87
C THR A 60 10.31 -3.69 7.33
N ALA A 61 10.74 -3.68 8.58
CA ALA A 61 11.54 -2.62 9.17
C ALA A 61 12.43 -3.16 10.30
N THR A 62 13.51 -2.45 10.63
CA THR A 62 14.30 -2.75 11.83
C THR A 62 13.57 -2.25 13.08
N GLU A 63 13.73 -2.95 14.20
CA GLU A 63 13.04 -2.67 15.49
C GLU A 63 13.28 -1.25 16.03
N GLN A 64 14.40 -0.61 15.66
CA GLN A 64 14.73 0.75 16.09
C GLN A 64 13.86 1.83 15.42
N ARG A 65 13.16 1.50 14.34
CA ARG A 65 12.31 2.47 13.64
C ARG A 65 11.14 2.93 14.51
N ALA A 66 10.93 4.24 14.57
CA ALA A 66 9.89 4.87 15.40
C ALA A 66 8.48 4.28 15.17
N ARG A 67 8.17 3.90 13.92
CA ARG A 67 6.89 3.28 13.57
C ARG A 67 6.64 1.95 14.28
N LEU A 68 7.67 1.11 14.49
CA LEU A 68 7.49 -0.16 15.20
C LEU A 68 7.15 0.06 16.68
N LYS A 69 7.79 1.04 17.33
CA LYS A 69 7.44 1.42 18.69
C LYS A 69 6.02 2.01 18.79
N ALA A 70 5.61 2.75 17.77
CA ALA A 70 4.26 3.29 17.68
C ALA A 70 3.22 2.18 17.49
N LEU A 71 3.45 1.24 16.55
CA LEU A 71 2.55 0.12 16.26
C LEU A 71 2.44 -0.87 17.42
N ALA A 72 3.51 -1.06 18.21
CA ALA A 72 3.45 -1.87 19.43
C ALA A 72 2.54 -1.24 20.51
N ARG A 73 2.42 0.07 20.53
CA ARG A 73 1.54 0.81 21.44
C ARG A 73 0.10 0.89 20.91
N ASP A 74 -0.04 1.17 19.63
CA ASP A 74 -1.32 1.32 18.93
C ASP A 74 -1.19 0.70 17.53
N PRO A 75 -1.77 -0.48 17.28
CA PRO A 75 -1.61 -1.19 16.03
C PRO A 75 -2.39 -0.56 14.85
N ARG A 76 -3.22 0.43 15.09
CA ARG A 76 -3.98 1.10 14.03
C ARG A 76 -3.05 1.79 13.05
N CYS A 77 -3.27 1.53 11.77
CA CYS A 77 -2.48 2.10 10.69
C CYS A 77 -3.32 2.28 9.43
N SER A 78 -2.77 3.01 8.51
CA SER A 78 -3.27 3.07 7.13
C SER A 78 -2.10 2.93 6.15
N VAL A 79 -2.40 2.45 4.96
CA VAL A 79 -1.44 2.43 3.86
C VAL A 79 -2.09 3.02 2.62
N VAL A 80 -1.32 3.78 1.85
CA VAL A 80 -1.75 4.34 0.57
C VAL A 80 -0.82 3.81 -0.52
N ILE A 81 -1.43 3.22 -1.55
CA ILE A 81 -0.76 2.72 -2.73
C ILE A 81 -1.28 3.54 -3.91
N SER A 82 -0.38 4.14 -4.69
CA SER A 82 -0.72 4.95 -5.85
C SER A 82 -0.09 4.41 -7.12
N SER A 83 -0.65 4.78 -8.27
CA SER A 83 -0.09 4.43 -9.58
C SER A 83 1.13 5.27 -9.98
N ALA A 84 1.58 6.19 -9.13
CA ALA A 84 2.74 7.02 -9.41
C ALA A 84 3.97 6.16 -9.69
N GLY A 85 4.68 6.46 -10.77
CA GLY A 85 5.87 5.74 -11.21
C GLY A 85 5.63 4.43 -11.97
N ILE A 86 4.39 3.94 -12.06
CA ILE A 86 4.05 2.75 -12.86
C ILE A 86 3.00 3.03 -13.94
N ASN A 87 2.19 4.06 -13.76
CA ASN A 87 1.22 4.54 -14.73
C ASN A 87 1.08 6.06 -14.58
N ASP A 88 1.83 6.80 -15.37
CA ASP A 88 1.87 8.26 -15.29
C ASP A 88 0.67 8.94 -15.98
N ASP A 89 -0.08 8.20 -16.81
CA ASP A 89 -1.21 8.76 -17.57
C ASP A 89 -2.48 8.91 -16.74
N VAL A 90 -2.63 8.07 -15.71
CA VAL A 90 -3.84 8.01 -14.89
C VAL A 90 -3.48 7.88 -13.42
N SER A 91 -3.90 8.85 -12.62
CA SER A 91 -3.77 8.78 -11.17
C SER A 91 -4.78 7.81 -10.58
N GLN A 92 -4.29 6.72 -10.00
CA GLN A 92 -5.09 5.73 -9.28
C GLN A 92 -4.55 5.55 -7.87
N SER A 93 -5.41 5.26 -6.92
CA SER A 93 -4.96 4.97 -5.56
C SER A 93 -5.87 4.00 -4.81
N ILE A 94 -5.26 3.27 -3.88
CA ILE A 94 -5.92 2.42 -2.90
C ILE A 94 -5.44 2.85 -1.53
N THR A 95 -6.37 3.12 -0.63
CA THR A 95 -6.09 3.33 0.79
C THR A 95 -6.69 2.19 1.59
N PHE A 96 -5.87 1.47 2.34
CA PHE A 96 -6.34 0.55 3.36
C PHE A 96 -6.24 1.20 4.74
N LYS A 97 -7.35 1.21 5.45
CA LYS A 97 -7.40 1.46 6.89
C LYS A 97 -7.47 0.11 7.60
N GLY A 98 -6.62 -0.12 8.60
CA GLY A 98 -6.56 -1.40 9.28
C GLY A 98 -5.68 -1.37 10.53
N HIS A 99 -5.13 -2.52 10.86
CA HIS A 99 -4.18 -2.67 11.95
C HIS A 99 -2.98 -3.50 11.54
N ALA A 100 -1.86 -3.26 12.19
CA ALA A 100 -0.62 -3.96 11.98
C ALA A 100 -0.46 -5.13 12.97
N VAL A 101 0.06 -6.25 12.48
CA VAL A 101 0.57 -7.37 13.27
C VAL A 101 2.07 -7.47 13.05
N LEU A 102 2.83 -7.57 14.12
CA LEU A 102 4.29 -7.62 14.08
C LEU A 102 4.77 -9.06 14.24
N HIS A 103 5.60 -9.53 13.31
CA HIS A 103 6.08 -10.90 13.27
C HIS A 103 7.60 -10.97 13.38
N THR A 104 8.08 -11.94 14.15
CA THR A 104 9.50 -12.30 14.28
C THR A 104 9.75 -13.78 14.03
N ASP A 105 8.69 -14.58 13.83
CA ASP A 105 8.80 -16.01 13.69
C ASP A 105 9.41 -16.43 12.34
N GLN A 106 10.17 -17.53 12.38
CA GLN A 106 10.92 -18.01 11.22
C GLN A 106 10.00 -18.47 10.09
N LYS A 107 8.82 -19.03 10.39
CA LYS A 107 7.89 -19.49 9.33
C LYS A 107 7.40 -18.37 8.43
N ILE A 108 7.19 -17.19 9.01
CA ILE A 108 6.84 -15.99 8.22
C ILE A 108 8.05 -15.53 7.42
N LYS A 109 9.23 -15.46 8.02
CA LYS A 109 10.47 -15.06 7.36
C LYS A 109 10.80 -15.93 6.15
N ASP A 110 10.63 -17.25 6.27
CA ASP A 110 10.99 -18.24 5.26
C ASP A 110 10.28 -18.02 3.90
N TRP A 111 9.06 -17.55 3.91
CA TRP A 111 8.35 -17.22 2.67
C TRP A 111 8.41 -15.72 2.32
N PHE A 112 8.39 -14.85 3.34
CA PHE A 112 8.30 -13.41 3.12
C PHE A 112 9.56 -12.86 2.42
N TYR A 113 10.75 -13.16 2.90
CA TYR A 113 11.96 -12.58 2.32
C TYR A 113 12.21 -13.00 0.88
N PRO A 114 12.06 -14.27 0.45
CA PRO A 114 12.15 -14.63 -0.96
C PRO A 114 11.12 -13.91 -1.84
N ASP A 115 9.87 -13.81 -1.40
CA ASP A 115 8.83 -13.11 -2.15
C ASP A 115 9.12 -11.60 -2.23
N PHE A 116 9.48 -11.00 -1.11
CA PHE A 116 9.82 -9.58 -1.02
C PHE A 116 11.04 -9.23 -1.88
N ALA A 117 12.08 -10.06 -1.87
CA ALA A 117 13.30 -9.83 -2.66
C ALA A 117 13.05 -9.88 -4.18
N ARG A 118 12.09 -10.70 -4.63
CA ARG A 118 11.71 -10.77 -6.05
C ARG A 118 10.89 -9.56 -6.49
N HIS A 119 10.12 -8.98 -5.59
CA HIS A 119 9.22 -7.88 -5.91
C HIS A 119 9.82 -6.50 -5.66
N ALA A 120 10.66 -6.36 -4.63
CA ALA A 120 11.27 -5.09 -4.27
C ALA A 120 12.33 -4.65 -5.30
N ASN A 121 12.36 -3.37 -5.62
CA ASN A 121 13.40 -2.79 -6.45
C ASN A 121 14.72 -2.69 -5.66
N SER A 122 15.47 -3.78 -5.61
CA SER A 122 16.69 -3.91 -4.83
C SER A 122 17.94 -3.63 -5.66
N PRO A 123 18.95 -2.92 -5.12
CA PRO A 123 20.26 -2.77 -5.74
C PRO A 123 21.16 -4.01 -5.57
N ALA A 124 20.72 -5.04 -4.85
CA ALA A 124 21.50 -6.27 -4.66
C ALA A 124 21.64 -7.04 -5.98
N PRO A 125 22.77 -7.71 -6.21
CA PRO A 125 23.04 -8.41 -7.47
C PRO A 125 22.13 -9.62 -7.70
N THR A 126 21.61 -10.23 -6.64
CA THR A 126 20.65 -11.34 -6.69
C THR A 126 19.61 -11.24 -5.59
N PRO A 127 18.43 -11.86 -5.76
CA PRO A 127 17.42 -11.94 -4.69
C PRO A 127 17.97 -12.57 -3.40
N GLU A 128 18.80 -13.61 -3.50
CA GLU A 128 19.39 -14.31 -2.35
C GLU A 128 20.35 -13.40 -1.56
N ALA A 129 21.15 -12.58 -2.26
CA ALA A 129 22.00 -11.58 -1.62
C ALA A 129 21.17 -10.53 -0.89
N PHE A 130 20.02 -10.16 -1.43
CA PHE A 130 19.11 -9.23 -0.76
C PHE A 130 18.43 -9.85 0.46
N VAL A 131 18.01 -11.11 0.39
CA VAL A 131 17.49 -11.86 1.54
C VAL A 131 18.51 -11.90 2.66
N ALA A 132 19.76 -12.27 2.36
CA ALA A 132 20.84 -12.33 3.35
C ALA A 132 21.12 -10.97 4.01
N PHE A 133 20.97 -9.89 3.25
CA PHE A 133 21.11 -8.52 3.79
C PHE A 133 19.92 -8.14 4.69
N LEU A 134 18.71 -8.58 4.37
CA LEU A 134 17.50 -8.22 5.11
C LEU A 134 17.29 -9.06 6.36
N ASP A 135 17.56 -10.38 6.32
CA ASP A 135 17.24 -11.30 7.42
C ASP A 135 18.23 -11.16 8.57
N THR A 136 18.03 -10.14 9.36
CA THR A 136 18.80 -9.88 10.58
C THR A 136 17.92 -10.06 11.83
N PRO A 137 18.52 -10.32 13.01
CA PRO A 137 17.77 -10.46 14.28
C PRO A 137 16.90 -9.24 14.62
N ALA A 138 17.32 -8.04 14.22
CA ALA A 138 16.61 -6.80 14.50
C ALA A 138 15.44 -6.53 13.50
N ARG A 139 15.21 -7.41 12.52
CA ARG A 139 14.23 -7.19 11.47
C ARG A 139 12.85 -7.73 11.90
N ILE A 140 11.85 -6.87 11.81
CA ILE A 140 10.44 -7.17 12.07
C ILE A 140 9.66 -7.15 10.76
N ILE A 141 8.81 -8.14 10.55
CA ILE A 141 7.85 -8.16 9.44
C ILE A 141 6.54 -7.56 9.94
N ILE A 142 5.98 -6.66 9.15
CA ILE A 142 4.74 -5.96 9.44
C ILE A 142 3.67 -6.51 8.50
N GLU A 143 2.65 -7.15 9.04
CA GLU A 143 1.43 -7.50 8.34
C GLU A 143 0.39 -6.43 8.59
N VAL A 144 -0.16 -5.81 7.54
CA VAL A 144 -1.32 -4.94 7.65
C VAL A 144 -2.57 -5.73 7.27
N VAL A 145 -3.51 -5.80 8.20
CA VAL A 145 -4.81 -6.44 8.04
C VAL A 145 -5.83 -5.36 7.66
N PRO A 146 -6.29 -5.30 6.39
CA PRO A 146 -7.26 -4.32 5.95
C PRO A 146 -8.62 -4.51 6.63
N GLN A 147 -9.22 -3.42 7.08
CA GLN A 147 -10.58 -3.36 7.64
C GLN A 147 -11.53 -2.54 6.76
N LYS A 148 -10.99 -1.53 6.07
CA LYS A 148 -11.72 -0.70 5.12
C LYS A 148 -10.81 -0.37 3.95
N THR A 149 -11.38 -0.44 2.75
CA THR A 149 -10.73 -0.04 1.50
C THR A 149 -11.40 1.20 0.96
N ILE A 150 -10.60 2.17 0.53
CA ILE A 150 -11.01 3.38 -0.18
C ILE A 150 -10.20 3.42 -1.46
N THR A 151 -10.85 3.63 -2.60
CA THR A 151 -10.17 3.66 -3.90
C THR A 151 -10.55 4.89 -4.68
N PHE A 152 -9.66 5.29 -5.59
CA PHE A 152 -9.88 6.41 -6.48
C PHE A 152 -9.32 6.08 -7.88
N ASP A 153 -10.13 6.33 -8.91
CA ASP A 153 -9.78 6.21 -10.34
C ASP A 153 -9.84 7.58 -11.01
N GLY A 154 -8.70 8.22 -11.17
CA GLY A 154 -8.58 9.52 -11.84
C GLY A 154 -8.90 9.46 -13.33
N GLY A 155 -8.84 8.29 -13.97
CA GLY A 155 -9.26 8.12 -15.36
C GLY A 155 -10.77 8.32 -15.52
N VAL A 156 -11.54 7.64 -14.68
CA VAL A 156 -13.00 7.82 -14.67
C VAL A 156 -13.38 9.26 -14.38
N MET A 157 -12.74 9.88 -13.38
CA MET A 157 -12.99 11.30 -13.05
C MET A 157 -12.67 12.22 -14.23
N ARG A 158 -11.53 12.01 -14.90
CA ARG A 158 -11.13 12.82 -16.07
C ARG A 158 -12.14 12.71 -17.21
N ASP A 159 -12.57 11.49 -17.51
CA ASP A 159 -13.51 11.24 -18.61
C ASP A 159 -14.89 11.85 -18.32
N THR A 160 -15.40 11.68 -17.10
CA THR A 160 -16.64 12.32 -16.63
C THR A 160 -16.56 13.86 -16.70
N THR A 161 -15.43 14.44 -16.23
CA THR A 161 -15.22 15.90 -16.32
C THR A 161 -15.20 16.38 -17.76
N SER A 162 -14.53 15.65 -18.66
CA SER A 162 -14.45 16.01 -20.08
C SER A 162 -15.82 15.95 -20.76
N GLU A 163 -16.69 15.06 -20.37
CA GLU A 163 -18.07 14.99 -20.88
C GLU A 163 -18.93 16.14 -20.34
N ALA A 164 -18.80 16.50 -19.08
CA ALA A 164 -19.56 17.57 -18.44
C ALA A 164 -19.19 18.98 -18.97
N LEU A 165 -18.00 19.14 -19.58
CA LEU A 165 -17.50 20.39 -20.14
C LEU A 165 -17.81 20.57 -21.64
N LYS A 166 -18.49 19.60 -22.26
CA LYS A 166 -18.95 19.69 -23.68
C LYS A 166 -20.31 20.34 -23.77
#